data_12bcda8e11f8f7855f1ffd85610e76f4
#
_entry.id   12bcda8e11f8f7855f1ffd85610e76f4
#
_cell.length_a   1.000
_cell.length_b   1.000
_cell.length_c   1.000
_cell.angle_alpha   90.00
_cell.angle_beta   90.00
_cell.angle_gamma   90.00
#
_symmetry.space_group_name_H-M   'P 1'
#
loop_
_entity.id
_entity.type
_entity.pdbx_description
1 polymer ?
#
loop_
_entity_poly.entity_id
_entity_poly.type
_entity_poly.pdbx_seq_one_letter_code
_entity_poly.pdbx_strand_id
1 'polypeptide(L)'
;MIRDCTTLDSPSIQRCLFSFLFSLTLVIDARAQSDVSTVVAGNRFEKNVQAYEAADRANPPPQKAILLAGDSQFFRWKTVAEDLPDYSIVNRGIDSFQTSDLVHFADRLVLPCHPRMIILHVGGNDVHIGKSPEQVLSDFKSFVAKVRAHLPAIPIAFSGITPGPGRWDEAPKRKETNRVTKEYIATQPNLLFVDLWDAMLTADGQPREDLWVADRVHPNHAGYLLRVKIMRPLLGEPDRKLK
;
A
#
# COMPACT_ATOMS: atom_id res chain seq x y z
N MET A 1 -64.86 25.82 -61.48
CA MET A 1 -65.67 26.07 -60.29
C MET A 1 -64.75 25.94 -59.14
N ILE A 2 -64.27 27.05 -58.72
CA ILE A 2 -64.70 27.83 -57.57
C ILE A 2 -64.31 27.18 -56.25
N ARG A 3 -63.32 27.79 -55.61
CA ARG A 3 -63.19 28.29 -54.25
C ARG A 3 -62.70 27.28 -53.23
N ASP A 4 -62.02 27.55 -52.26
CA ASP A 4 -61.31 28.68 -51.60
C ASP A 4 -60.57 28.03 -50.38
N CYS A 5 -59.38 28.41 -50.20
CA CYS A 5 -58.88 29.42 -49.26
C CYS A 5 -58.80 28.95 -47.79
N THR A 6 -57.62 29.15 -47.26
CA THR A 6 -57.23 29.49 -45.87
C THR A 6 -57.31 28.36 -44.88
N THR A 7 -56.37 28.20 -43.97
CA THR A 7 -55.49 29.14 -43.24
C THR A 7 -54.31 28.40 -42.65
N LEU A 8 -53.21 29.06 -42.62
CA LEU A 8 -52.07 28.84 -41.72
C LEU A 8 -52.47 28.93 -40.25
N ASP A 9 -51.98 28.05 -39.44
CA ASP A 9 -51.52 28.42 -38.11
C ASP A 9 -50.47 27.46 -37.59
N SER A 10 -49.29 27.99 -37.48
CA SER A 10 -48.22 27.47 -36.62
C SER A 10 -48.43 28.02 -35.22
N PRO A 11 -48.24 27.22 -34.15
CA PRO A 11 -47.14 27.59 -33.28
C PRO A 11 -46.44 26.37 -32.66
N SER A 12 -45.13 26.42 -32.61
CA SER A 12 -44.40 25.95 -31.43
C SER A 12 -42.91 25.83 -31.69
N ILE A 13 -42.31 27.00 -31.67
CA ILE A 13 -40.90 27.16 -31.31
C ILE A 13 -40.93 27.59 -29.86
N GLN A 14 -40.90 26.63 -28.94
CA GLN A 14 -40.54 26.91 -27.53
C GLN A 14 -40.47 25.61 -26.69
N ARG A 15 -39.44 24.80 -26.91
CA ARG A 15 -38.99 23.74 -25.94
C ARG A 15 -37.69 23.13 -26.38
N CYS A 16 -36.61 23.88 -26.26
CA CYS A 16 -35.23 23.34 -26.33
C CYS A 16 -34.27 24.33 -25.72
N LEU A 17 -34.41 24.63 -24.42
CA LEU A 17 -33.42 25.46 -23.71
C LEU A 17 -33.38 25.17 -22.19
N PHE A 18 -33.61 23.92 -21.77
CA PHE A 18 -33.48 23.60 -20.34
C PHE A 18 -32.85 22.23 -20.04
N SER A 19 -31.93 21.75 -20.86
CA SER A 19 -31.26 20.46 -20.60
C SER A 19 -29.74 20.48 -20.67
N PHE A 20 -29.08 21.64 -20.56
CA PHE A 20 -27.60 21.69 -20.62
C PHE A 20 -26.90 22.30 -19.40
N LEU A 21 -27.60 22.50 -18.28
CA LEU A 21 -27.00 23.14 -17.08
C LEU A 21 -26.87 22.21 -15.86
N PHE A 22 -27.15 20.91 -15.98
CA PHE A 22 -27.10 20.01 -14.82
C PHE A 22 -25.91 19.02 -14.81
N SER A 23 -25.05 19.04 -15.85
CA SER A 23 -23.92 18.10 -15.92
C SER A 23 -22.56 18.68 -15.53
N LEU A 24 -22.47 19.96 -15.17
CA LEU A 24 -21.18 20.59 -14.85
C LEU A 24 -20.86 20.70 -13.35
N THR A 25 -21.84 20.48 -12.49
CA THR A 25 -21.64 20.61 -11.02
C THR A 25 -21.17 19.34 -10.32
N LEU A 26 -21.33 18.16 -10.94
CA LEU A 26 -20.93 16.88 -10.30
C LEU A 26 -19.46 16.51 -10.48
N VAL A 27 -18.75 17.13 -11.44
CA VAL A 27 -17.34 16.82 -11.71
C VAL A 27 -16.37 17.61 -10.81
N ILE A 28 -16.84 18.72 -10.23
CA ILE A 28 -15.98 19.59 -9.39
C ILE A 28 -15.88 19.02 -7.96
N ASP A 29 -16.94 18.38 -7.45
CA ASP A 29 -16.94 17.83 -6.09
C ASP A 29 -16.08 16.58 -5.91
N ALA A 30 -15.99 15.72 -6.92
CA ALA A 30 -15.18 14.51 -6.83
C ALA A 30 -13.66 14.80 -6.82
N ARG A 31 -13.23 15.85 -7.51
CA ARG A 31 -11.82 16.29 -7.51
C ARG A 31 -11.44 17.03 -6.23
N ALA A 32 -12.31 17.87 -5.73
CA ALA A 32 -12.09 18.58 -4.47
C ALA A 32 -12.09 17.62 -3.25
N GLN A 33 -12.90 16.57 -3.25
CA GLN A 33 -12.93 15.57 -2.19
C GLN A 33 -11.71 14.64 -2.22
N SER A 34 -11.16 14.31 -3.41
CA SER A 34 -9.92 13.55 -3.51
C SER A 34 -8.71 14.35 -3.03
N ASP A 35 -8.65 15.65 -3.34
CA ASP A 35 -7.54 16.51 -2.95
C ASP A 35 -7.54 16.82 -1.44
N VAL A 36 -8.70 17.02 -0.84
CA VAL A 36 -8.83 17.24 0.62
C VAL A 36 -8.50 15.96 1.40
N SER A 37 -8.91 14.79 0.93
CA SER A 37 -8.59 13.51 1.57
C SER A 37 -7.09 13.22 1.52
N THR A 38 -6.41 13.52 0.42
CA THR A 38 -4.96 13.33 0.27
C THR A 38 -4.16 14.31 1.12
N VAL A 39 -4.60 15.55 1.24
CA VAL A 39 -3.94 16.58 2.07
C VAL A 39 -4.09 16.27 3.57
N VAL A 40 -5.24 15.75 4.00
CA VAL A 40 -5.46 15.39 5.41
C VAL A 40 -4.67 14.13 5.79
N ALA A 41 -4.58 13.12 4.91
CA ALA A 41 -3.77 11.92 5.13
C ALA A 41 -2.27 12.27 5.24
N GLY A 42 -1.74 13.10 4.33
CA GLY A 42 -0.34 13.54 4.33
C GLY A 42 0.07 14.24 5.62
N ASN A 43 -0.80 15.03 6.21
CA ASN A 43 -0.48 15.81 7.41
C ASN A 43 -0.36 14.94 8.69
N ARG A 44 -1.04 13.78 8.73
CA ARG A 44 -1.06 12.89 9.92
C ARG A 44 0.31 12.30 10.24
N PHE A 45 1.13 12.00 9.24
CA PHE A 45 2.43 11.34 9.41
C PHE A 45 3.64 12.26 9.18
N GLU A 46 3.41 13.53 8.93
CA GLU A 46 4.48 14.50 8.63
C GLU A 46 5.60 14.49 9.69
N LYS A 47 5.24 14.47 10.98
CA LYS A 47 6.22 14.41 12.06
C LYS A 47 7.08 13.14 12.04
N ASN A 48 6.49 11.99 11.68
CA ASN A 48 7.21 10.73 11.56
C ASN A 48 8.21 10.77 10.40
N VAL A 49 7.79 11.33 9.28
CA VAL A 49 8.64 11.47 8.09
C VAL A 49 9.79 12.43 8.37
N GLN A 50 9.50 13.60 8.95
CA GLN A 50 10.53 14.57 9.37
C GLN A 50 11.53 13.99 10.37
N ALA A 51 11.09 13.10 11.27
CA ALA A 51 11.98 12.40 12.18
C ALA A 51 12.96 11.47 11.45
N TYR A 52 12.49 10.72 10.44
CA TYR A 52 13.38 9.94 9.58
C TYR A 52 14.35 10.82 8.79
N GLU A 53 13.89 11.90 8.19
CA GLU A 53 14.76 12.86 7.48
C GLU A 53 15.81 13.50 8.39
N ALA A 54 15.46 13.82 9.64
CA ALA A 54 16.40 14.36 10.61
C ALA A 54 17.45 13.31 11.02
N ALA A 55 17.02 12.07 11.22
CA ALA A 55 17.94 10.96 11.51
C ALA A 55 18.90 10.69 10.35
N ASP A 56 18.41 10.74 9.10
CA ASP A 56 19.21 10.55 7.90
C ASP A 56 20.23 11.68 7.69
N ARG A 57 19.87 12.91 8.02
CA ARG A 57 20.83 14.03 7.99
C ARG A 57 21.95 13.85 9.01
N ALA A 58 21.63 13.32 10.20
CA ALA A 58 22.61 13.08 11.26
C ALA A 58 23.46 11.83 10.98
N ASN A 59 22.87 10.80 10.41
CA ASN A 59 23.52 9.53 10.09
C ASN A 59 22.93 8.94 8.80
N PRO A 60 23.49 9.24 7.63
CA PRO A 60 22.97 8.79 6.35
C PRO A 60 22.81 7.27 6.31
N PRO A 61 21.69 6.76 5.77
CA PRO A 61 21.47 5.33 5.66
C PRO A 61 22.48 4.66 4.74
N PRO A 62 22.84 3.39 4.99
CA PRO A 62 23.76 2.66 4.14
C PRO A 62 23.23 2.55 2.72
N GLN A 63 24.08 2.82 1.73
CA GLN A 63 23.72 2.68 0.32
C GLN A 63 23.49 1.22 -0.05
N LYS A 64 22.57 0.97 -0.99
CA LYS A 64 22.21 -0.37 -1.46
C LYS A 64 21.68 -1.31 -0.36
N ALA A 65 21.18 -0.75 0.73
CA ALA A 65 20.50 -1.54 1.76
C ALA A 65 19.18 -2.13 1.23
N ILE A 66 18.67 -3.13 1.93
CA ILE A 66 17.26 -3.54 1.79
C ILE A 66 16.42 -2.56 2.59
N LEU A 67 15.46 -1.93 1.93
CA LEU A 67 14.53 -1.01 2.56
C LEU A 67 13.25 -1.73 2.96
N LEU A 68 12.92 -1.72 4.24
CA LEU A 68 11.60 -2.09 4.74
C LEU A 68 10.75 -0.83 4.83
N ALA A 69 9.64 -0.76 4.12
CA ALA A 69 8.72 0.38 4.18
C ALA A 69 7.29 -0.11 4.40
N GLY A 70 6.56 0.55 5.27
CA GLY A 70 5.20 0.14 5.55
C GLY A 70 4.67 0.54 6.93
N ASP A 71 3.85 -0.32 7.48
CA ASP A 71 3.05 -0.05 8.67
C ASP A 71 3.70 -0.46 10.00
N SER A 72 2.86 -0.59 11.02
CA SER A 72 3.25 -0.94 12.39
C SER A 72 4.01 -2.27 12.51
N GLN A 73 3.78 -3.22 11.64
CA GLN A 73 4.49 -4.50 11.69
C GLN A 73 5.97 -4.35 11.36
N PHE A 74 6.35 -3.38 10.54
CA PHE A 74 7.76 -3.03 10.35
C PHE A 74 8.21 -2.01 11.41
N PHE A 75 7.40 -1.02 11.73
CA PHE A 75 7.72 -0.05 12.79
C PHE A 75 8.10 -0.71 14.12
N ARG A 76 7.39 -1.78 14.50
CA ARG A 76 7.60 -2.51 15.75
C ARG A 76 8.68 -3.58 15.69
N TRP A 77 9.21 -3.89 14.52
CA TRP A 77 10.29 -4.86 14.34
C TRP A 77 11.65 -4.25 14.74
N LYS A 78 11.89 -4.13 16.03
CA LYS A 78 13.08 -3.47 16.58
C LYS A 78 14.34 -4.33 16.46
N THR A 79 14.19 -5.65 16.40
CA THR A 79 15.27 -6.63 16.28
C THR A 79 15.67 -6.98 14.85
N VAL A 80 15.15 -6.26 13.86
CA VAL A 80 15.35 -6.62 12.44
C VAL A 80 16.82 -6.73 12.02
N ALA A 81 17.69 -5.89 12.59
CA ALA A 81 19.13 -5.94 12.30
C ALA A 81 19.81 -7.16 12.93
N GLU A 82 19.29 -7.64 14.07
CA GLU A 82 19.74 -8.85 14.76
C GLU A 82 19.19 -10.10 14.09
N ASP A 83 17.96 -10.04 13.59
CA ASP A 83 17.27 -11.15 12.92
C ASP A 83 17.79 -11.37 11.48
N LEU A 84 18.41 -10.35 10.87
CA LEU A 84 19.00 -10.36 9.53
C LEU A 84 20.43 -9.79 9.54
N PRO A 85 21.36 -10.38 10.33
CA PRO A 85 22.68 -9.82 10.56
C PRO A 85 23.57 -9.73 9.31
N ASP A 86 23.25 -10.54 8.28
CA ASP A 86 24.00 -10.63 7.04
C ASP A 86 23.62 -9.54 6.03
N TYR A 87 22.58 -8.75 6.33
CA TYR A 87 22.01 -7.77 5.43
C TYR A 87 22.06 -6.36 6.04
N SER A 88 22.35 -5.37 5.21
CA SER A 88 22.16 -3.96 5.56
C SER A 88 20.68 -3.63 5.42
N ILE A 89 20.01 -3.31 6.51
CA ILE A 89 18.58 -3.02 6.55
C ILE A 89 18.33 -1.56 6.92
N VAL A 90 17.45 -0.90 6.17
CA VAL A 90 16.86 0.40 6.53
C VAL A 90 15.38 0.17 6.80
N ASN A 91 14.90 0.53 7.97
CA ASN A 91 13.50 0.36 8.36
C ASN A 91 12.78 1.72 8.38
N ARG A 92 11.77 1.87 7.52
CA ARG A 92 10.87 3.04 7.37
C ARG A 92 9.42 2.67 7.71
N GLY A 93 9.22 1.77 8.65
CA GLY A 93 7.89 1.48 9.18
C GLY A 93 7.31 2.67 9.95
N ILE A 94 6.02 2.94 9.77
CA ILE A 94 5.26 3.96 10.51
C ILE A 94 3.98 3.34 11.03
N ASP A 95 3.69 3.51 12.31
CA ASP A 95 2.47 2.95 12.92
C ASP A 95 1.22 3.47 12.23
N SER A 96 0.24 2.58 11.97
CA SER A 96 -1.04 2.88 11.30
C SER A 96 -0.94 3.36 9.84
N PHE A 97 0.22 3.21 9.18
CA PHE A 97 0.43 3.61 7.80
C PHE A 97 -0.45 2.80 6.85
N GLN A 98 -0.97 3.45 5.82
CA GLN A 98 -1.76 2.85 4.75
C GLN A 98 -0.96 2.82 3.44
N THR A 99 -1.46 2.09 2.46
CA THR A 99 -0.82 2.00 1.14
C THR A 99 -0.78 3.37 0.44
N SER A 100 -1.85 4.17 0.56
CA SER A 100 -1.90 5.53 0.02
C SER A 100 -0.92 6.50 0.69
N ASP A 101 -0.65 6.35 2.00
CA ASP A 101 0.35 7.15 2.69
C ASP A 101 1.75 6.85 2.15
N LEU A 102 2.02 5.56 1.88
CA LEU A 102 3.29 5.13 1.28
C LEU A 102 3.50 5.75 -0.11
N VAL A 103 2.44 5.83 -0.93
CA VAL A 103 2.46 6.55 -2.23
C VAL A 103 2.80 8.04 -2.03
N HIS A 104 2.15 8.67 -1.05
CA HIS A 104 2.34 10.10 -0.76
C HIS A 104 3.79 10.41 -0.35
N PHE A 105 4.35 9.61 0.55
CA PHE A 105 5.68 9.85 1.13
C PHE A 105 6.83 9.12 0.44
N ALA A 106 6.62 8.42 -0.67
CA ALA A 106 7.66 7.62 -1.34
C ALA A 106 8.92 8.45 -1.70
N ASP A 107 8.76 9.68 -2.15
CA ASP A 107 9.86 10.58 -2.52
C ASP A 107 10.77 10.93 -1.33
N ARG A 108 10.24 10.86 -0.12
CA ARG A 108 10.92 11.26 1.11
C ARG A 108 11.40 10.07 1.95
N LEU A 109 10.66 8.96 1.92
CA LEU A 109 10.96 7.78 2.73
C LEU A 109 11.72 6.69 1.98
N VAL A 110 11.55 6.60 0.65
CA VAL A 110 12.04 5.49 -0.15
C VAL A 110 13.20 5.92 -1.06
N LEU A 111 12.97 6.91 -1.91
CA LEU A 111 13.95 7.29 -2.93
C LEU A 111 15.29 7.78 -2.37
N PRO A 112 15.36 8.57 -1.29
CA PRO A 112 16.63 9.03 -0.73
C PRO A 112 17.51 7.92 -0.13
N CYS A 113 16.92 6.74 0.15
CA CYS A 113 17.67 5.62 0.70
C CYS A 113 18.51 4.87 -0.36
N HIS A 114 18.31 5.10 -1.65
CA HIS A 114 18.97 4.39 -2.75
C HIS A 114 19.08 2.86 -2.52
N PRO A 115 17.95 2.19 -2.23
CA PRO A 115 17.94 0.79 -1.85
C PRO A 115 18.29 -0.13 -3.03
N ARG A 116 18.79 -1.34 -2.75
CA ARG A 116 18.91 -2.40 -3.76
C ARG A 116 17.65 -3.25 -3.89
N MET A 117 16.78 -3.20 -2.89
CA MET A 117 15.51 -3.91 -2.83
C MET A 117 14.56 -3.17 -1.87
N ILE A 118 13.30 -3.15 -2.18
CA ILE A 118 12.25 -2.63 -1.29
C ILE A 118 11.34 -3.78 -0.87
N ILE A 119 11.07 -3.89 0.42
CA ILE A 119 10.08 -4.82 0.96
C ILE A 119 8.97 -4.00 1.62
N LEU A 120 7.74 -4.20 1.16
CA LEU A 120 6.58 -3.52 1.68
C LEU A 120 5.77 -4.42 2.60
N HIS A 121 5.26 -3.87 3.68
CA HIS A 121 4.17 -4.46 4.45
C HIS A 121 3.15 -3.38 4.79
N VAL A 122 2.05 -3.37 4.05
CA VAL A 122 0.92 -2.44 4.16
C VAL A 122 -0.36 -3.14 3.72
N GLY A 123 -1.48 -2.46 3.80
CA GLY A 123 -2.78 -2.95 3.36
C GLY A 123 -3.65 -3.48 4.50
N GLY A 124 -3.04 -3.92 5.61
CA GLY A 124 -3.78 -4.36 6.79
C GLY A 124 -4.64 -3.25 7.41
N ASN A 125 -4.09 -2.05 7.52
CA ASN A 125 -4.82 -0.88 7.99
C ASN A 125 -5.85 -0.38 6.97
N ASP A 126 -5.54 -0.48 5.68
CA ASP A 126 -6.47 -0.14 4.59
C ASP A 126 -7.74 -1.00 4.66
N VAL A 127 -7.57 -2.32 4.80
CA VAL A 127 -8.70 -3.25 4.97
C VAL A 127 -9.50 -2.93 6.23
N HIS A 128 -8.81 -2.64 7.34
CA HIS A 128 -9.43 -2.33 8.63
C HIS A 128 -10.32 -1.09 8.59
N ILE A 129 -9.92 -0.05 7.86
CA ILE A 129 -10.73 1.16 7.70
C ILE A 129 -11.78 1.04 6.58
N GLY A 130 -11.92 -0.12 5.95
CA GLY A 130 -12.98 -0.41 4.99
C GLY A 130 -12.57 -0.36 3.51
N LYS A 131 -11.34 -0.01 3.12
CA LYS A 131 -10.92 -0.03 1.70
C LYS A 131 -11.14 -1.40 1.08
N SER A 132 -11.56 -1.43 -0.17
CA SER A 132 -11.71 -2.68 -0.93
C SER A 132 -10.36 -3.25 -1.36
N PRO A 133 -10.26 -4.55 -1.71
CA PRO A 133 -9.05 -5.16 -2.28
C PRO A 133 -8.53 -4.41 -3.51
N GLU A 134 -9.43 -3.93 -4.37
CA GLU A 134 -9.10 -3.20 -5.60
C GLU A 134 -8.51 -1.82 -5.29
N GLN A 135 -9.00 -1.15 -4.24
CA GLN A 135 -8.44 0.14 -3.78
C GLN A 135 -7.02 -0.04 -3.26
N VAL A 136 -6.78 -1.06 -2.43
CA VAL A 136 -5.42 -1.38 -1.94
C VAL A 136 -4.48 -1.72 -3.10
N LEU A 137 -4.94 -2.54 -4.05
CA LEU A 137 -4.17 -2.87 -5.25
C LEU A 137 -3.89 -1.64 -6.11
N SER A 138 -4.85 -0.73 -6.27
CA SER A 138 -4.66 0.53 -7.01
C SER A 138 -3.59 1.41 -6.38
N ASP A 139 -3.62 1.55 -5.06
CA ASP A 139 -2.59 2.28 -4.30
C ASP A 139 -1.21 1.61 -4.45
N PHE A 140 -1.15 0.28 -4.37
CA PHE A 140 0.10 -0.46 -4.59
C PHE A 140 0.66 -0.25 -6.01
N LYS A 141 -0.19 -0.30 -7.04
CA LYS A 141 0.22 0.00 -8.43
C LYS A 141 0.77 1.42 -8.56
N SER A 142 0.14 2.39 -7.91
CA SER A 142 0.58 3.78 -7.90
C SER A 142 1.94 3.93 -7.22
N PHE A 143 2.17 3.22 -6.11
CA PHE A 143 3.48 3.17 -5.47
C PHE A 143 4.54 2.59 -6.40
N VAL A 144 4.28 1.44 -7.02
CA VAL A 144 5.21 0.79 -7.97
C VAL A 144 5.55 1.72 -9.13
N ALA A 145 4.55 2.37 -9.74
CA ALA A 145 4.76 3.31 -10.83
C ALA A 145 5.63 4.50 -10.40
N LYS A 146 5.36 5.07 -9.23
CA LYS A 146 6.11 6.19 -8.66
C LYS A 146 7.56 5.83 -8.40
N VAL A 147 7.83 4.70 -7.77
CA VAL A 147 9.20 4.23 -7.51
C VAL A 147 9.93 3.92 -8.80
N ARG A 148 9.30 3.24 -9.75
CA ARG A 148 9.93 2.87 -11.03
C ARG A 148 10.24 4.03 -11.95
N ALA A 149 9.57 5.17 -11.80
CA ALA A 149 9.94 6.39 -12.50
C ALA A 149 11.38 6.85 -12.18
N HIS A 150 11.90 6.48 -11.01
CA HIS A 150 13.25 6.82 -10.54
C HIS A 150 14.19 5.61 -10.45
N LEU A 151 13.65 4.44 -10.15
CA LEU A 151 14.37 3.17 -9.94
C LEU A 151 13.72 2.06 -10.80
N PRO A 152 13.87 2.08 -12.13
CA PRO A 152 13.07 1.28 -13.06
C PRO A 152 13.21 -0.24 -12.88
N ALA A 153 14.38 -0.71 -12.47
CA ALA A 153 14.68 -2.15 -12.35
C ALA A 153 14.70 -2.67 -10.91
N ILE A 154 14.36 -1.83 -9.92
CA ILE A 154 14.45 -2.23 -8.51
C ILE A 154 13.49 -3.38 -8.20
N PRO A 155 13.94 -4.44 -7.51
CA PRO A 155 13.04 -5.44 -6.95
C PRO A 155 12.17 -4.84 -5.84
N ILE A 156 10.85 -5.08 -5.94
CA ILE A 156 9.88 -4.68 -4.92
C ILE A 156 9.12 -5.94 -4.47
N ALA A 157 9.25 -6.28 -3.20
CA ALA A 157 8.51 -7.39 -2.60
C ALA A 157 7.36 -6.86 -1.76
N PHE A 158 6.17 -7.36 -2.01
CA PHE A 158 4.99 -7.13 -1.16
C PHE A 158 4.88 -8.27 -0.16
N SER A 159 5.10 -7.97 1.11
CA SER A 159 4.85 -8.91 2.20
C SER A 159 3.35 -8.92 2.49
N GLY A 160 2.70 -10.03 2.17
CA GLY A 160 1.25 -10.18 2.26
C GLY A 160 0.69 -9.80 3.63
N ILE A 161 -0.55 -9.33 3.64
CA ILE A 161 -1.29 -9.02 4.85
C ILE A 161 -1.43 -10.30 5.69
N THR A 162 -1.15 -10.21 6.97
CA THR A 162 -1.08 -11.36 7.87
C THR A 162 -2.45 -11.72 8.48
N PRO A 163 -2.67 -13.02 8.81
CA PRO A 163 -3.89 -13.51 9.44
C PRO A 163 -3.88 -13.33 10.97
N GLY A 164 -3.71 -12.09 11.44
CA GLY A 164 -3.66 -11.82 12.89
C GLY A 164 -4.96 -12.19 13.60
N PRO A 165 -4.92 -12.91 14.75
CA PRO A 165 -6.12 -13.34 15.46
C PRO A 165 -7.02 -12.16 15.89
N GLY A 166 -6.42 -11.00 16.24
CA GLY A 166 -7.15 -9.78 16.61
C GLY A 166 -7.88 -9.09 15.44
N ARG A 167 -7.74 -9.62 14.23
CA ARG A 167 -8.39 -9.14 12.99
C ARG A 167 -8.93 -10.30 12.15
N TRP A 168 -9.27 -11.42 12.80
CA TRP A 168 -9.68 -12.63 12.09
C TRP A 168 -11.04 -12.48 11.40
N ASP A 169 -11.92 -11.62 11.91
CA ASP A 169 -13.17 -11.20 11.27
C ASP A 169 -12.95 -10.56 9.89
N GLU A 170 -11.79 -9.94 9.67
CA GLU A 170 -11.40 -9.36 8.38
C GLU A 170 -10.72 -10.38 7.44
N ALA A 171 -10.48 -11.63 7.87
CA ALA A 171 -9.70 -12.63 7.14
C ALA A 171 -10.15 -12.84 5.67
N PRO A 172 -11.44 -12.93 5.35
CA PRO A 172 -11.87 -13.07 3.96
C PRO A 172 -11.40 -11.92 3.08
N LYS A 173 -11.53 -10.69 3.54
CA LYS A 173 -11.14 -9.48 2.80
C LYS A 173 -9.62 -9.33 2.71
N ARG A 174 -8.88 -9.67 3.78
CA ARG A 174 -7.42 -9.70 3.79
C ARG A 174 -6.87 -10.73 2.81
N LYS A 175 -7.44 -11.94 2.80
CA LYS A 175 -7.07 -13.00 1.87
C LYS A 175 -7.33 -12.62 0.42
N GLU A 176 -8.46 -11.99 0.15
CA GLU A 176 -8.81 -11.49 -1.18
C GLU A 176 -7.85 -10.36 -1.63
N THR A 177 -7.50 -9.44 -0.73
CA THR A 177 -6.49 -8.40 -1.01
C THR A 177 -5.14 -9.01 -1.36
N ASN A 178 -4.70 -10.03 -0.61
CA ASN A 178 -3.48 -10.77 -0.93
C ASN A 178 -3.58 -11.46 -2.29
N ARG A 179 -4.71 -12.09 -2.61
CA ARG A 179 -4.91 -12.81 -3.87
C ARG A 179 -4.78 -11.87 -5.08
N VAL A 180 -5.55 -10.77 -5.11
CA VAL A 180 -5.51 -9.83 -6.25
C VAL A 180 -4.15 -9.15 -6.38
N THR A 181 -3.47 -8.88 -5.27
CA THR A 181 -2.12 -8.30 -5.26
C THR A 181 -1.09 -9.31 -5.80
N LYS A 182 -1.16 -10.56 -5.37
CA LYS A 182 -0.28 -11.64 -5.84
C LYS A 182 -0.46 -11.92 -7.33
N GLU A 183 -1.69 -11.92 -7.82
CA GLU A 183 -1.99 -12.08 -9.25
C GLU A 183 -1.40 -10.94 -10.08
N TYR A 184 -1.56 -9.69 -9.65
CA TYR A 184 -0.93 -8.56 -10.33
C TYR A 184 0.61 -8.68 -10.32
N ILE A 185 1.21 -9.00 -9.18
CA ILE A 185 2.66 -9.17 -9.03
C ILE A 185 3.20 -10.22 -10.01
N ALA A 186 2.49 -11.33 -10.20
CA ALA A 186 2.89 -12.40 -11.12
C ALA A 186 2.97 -11.96 -12.59
N THR A 187 2.32 -10.84 -12.95
CA THR A 187 2.36 -10.28 -14.32
C THR A 187 3.45 -9.23 -14.51
N GLN A 188 4.19 -8.87 -13.46
CA GLN A 188 5.12 -7.75 -13.49
C GLN A 188 6.56 -8.21 -13.25
N PRO A 189 7.55 -7.76 -14.05
CA PRO A 189 8.95 -8.05 -13.78
C PRO A 189 9.40 -7.39 -12.47
N ASN A 190 10.30 -8.04 -11.76
CA ASN A 190 10.90 -7.54 -10.52
C ASN A 190 9.89 -7.16 -9.42
N LEU A 191 8.68 -7.70 -9.45
CA LEU A 191 7.77 -7.72 -8.31
C LEU A 191 7.76 -9.11 -7.69
N LEU A 192 7.77 -9.17 -6.37
CA LEU A 192 7.80 -10.40 -5.58
C LEU A 192 6.68 -10.38 -4.55
N PHE A 193 6.12 -11.53 -4.25
CA PHE A 193 5.14 -11.70 -3.17
C PHE A 193 5.72 -12.58 -2.07
N VAL A 194 5.75 -12.07 -0.83
CA VAL A 194 6.13 -12.84 0.36
C VAL A 194 4.85 -13.38 0.98
N ASP A 195 4.59 -14.66 0.77
CA ASP A 195 3.36 -15.32 1.24
C ASP A 195 3.54 -15.81 2.68
N LEU A 196 2.92 -15.09 3.60
CA LEU A 196 2.97 -15.41 5.04
C LEU A 196 1.72 -16.13 5.53
N TRP A 197 0.64 -16.17 4.72
CA TRP A 197 -0.69 -16.51 5.19
C TRP A 197 -0.75 -17.91 5.81
N ASP A 198 -0.49 -18.94 5.01
CA ASP A 198 -0.66 -20.32 5.45
C ASP A 198 0.35 -20.73 6.53
N ALA A 199 1.56 -20.17 6.50
CA ALA A 199 2.58 -20.44 7.52
C ALA A 199 2.21 -19.89 8.92
N MET A 200 1.31 -18.92 8.98
CA MET A 200 0.81 -18.32 10.22
C MET A 200 -0.51 -18.95 10.68
N LEU A 201 -0.97 -20.02 10.01
CA LEU A 201 -2.14 -20.79 10.42
C LEU A 201 -1.75 -22.13 11.05
N THR A 202 -2.65 -22.65 11.88
CA THR A 202 -2.62 -24.03 12.40
C THR A 202 -3.12 -24.99 11.32
N ALA A 203 -2.99 -26.30 11.54
CA ALA A 203 -3.44 -27.32 10.59
C ALA A 203 -4.96 -27.31 10.33
N ASP A 204 -5.74 -26.80 11.27
CA ASP A 204 -7.20 -26.59 11.16
C ASP A 204 -7.57 -25.21 10.59
N GLY A 205 -6.58 -24.47 10.09
CA GLY A 205 -6.79 -23.20 9.37
C GLY A 205 -7.08 -22.00 10.26
N GLN A 206 -6.84 -22.10 11.57
CA GLN A 206 -6.98 -20.96 12.49
C GLN A 206 -5.65 -20.21 12.65
N PRO A 207 -5.68 -18.91 13.02
CA PRO A 207 -4.44 -18.18 13.31
C PRO A 207 -3.66 -18.81 14.45
N ARG A 208 -2.36 -18.93 14.28
CA ARG A 208 -1.45 -19.40 15.34
C ARG A 208 -1.30 -18.30 16.39
N GLU A 209 -1.76 -18.59 17.60
CA GLU A 209 -1.71 -17.61 18.72
C GLU A 209 -0.29 -17.35 19.22
N ASP A 210 0.63 -18.30 19.06
CA ASP A 210 2.03 -18.24 19.52
C ASP A 210 2.89 -17.22 18.76
N LEU A 211 2.39 -16.61 17.68
CA LEU A 211 3.13 -15.69 16.83
C LEU A 211 2.88 -14.20 17.12
N TRP A 212 2.01 -13.87 18.07
CA TRP A 212 1.53 -12.50 18.28
C TRP A 212 1.80 -12.01 19.70
N VAL A 213 1.91 -10.70 19.85
CA VAL A 213 1.88 -10.07 21.18
C VAL A 213 0.44 -10.00 21.72
N ALA A 214 0.25 -9.51 22.93
CA ALA A 214 -1.05 -9.51 23.62
C ALA A 214 -2.19 -8.83 22.86
N ASP A 215 -1.90 -7.90 21.94
CA ASP A 215 -2.92 -7.26 21.12
C ASP A 215 -3.44 -8.15 19.97
N ARG A 216 -2.76 -9.30 19.72
CA ARG A 216 -3.13 -10.29 18.71
C ARG A 216 -3.14 -9.74 17.26
N VAL A 217 -2.53 -8.59 17.03
CA VAL A 217 -2.41 -7.91 15.72
C VAL A 217 -0.94 -7.82 15.28
N HIS A 218 -0.04 -7.57 16.22
CA HIS A 218 1.37 -7.39 15.93
C HIS A 218 2.18 -8.64 16.27
N PRO A 219 3.10 -9.04 15.38
CA PRO A 219 3.95 -10.20 15.63
C PRO A 219 4.80 -10.02 16.88
N ASN A 220 4.97 -11.10 17.63
CA ASN A 220 6.05 -11.23 18.61
C ASN A 220 7.35 -11.66 17.89
N HIS A 221 8.43 -11.91 18.64
CA HIS A 221 9.70 -12.29 18.04
C HIS A 221 9.61 -13.60 17.22
N ALA A 222 8.83 -14.59 17.67
CA ALA A 222 8.62 -15.83 16.90
C ALA A 222 7.92 -15.56 15.56
N GLY A 223 6.95 -14.63 15.53
CA GLY A 223 6.29 -14.19 14.30
C GLY A 223 7.26 -13.47 13.35
N TYR A 224 8.17 -12.65 13.85
CA TYR A 224 9.23 -12.04 13.03
C TYR A 224 10.23 -13.07 12.51
N LEU A 225 10.66 -14.03 13.31
CA LEU A 225 11.57 -15.09 12.86
C LEU A 225 10.93 -15.99 11.78
N LEU A 226 9.63 -16.28 11.89
CA LEU A 226 8.90 -16.94 10.82
C LEU A 226 8.89 -16.11 9.53
N ARG A 227 8.67 -14.81 9.63
CA ARG A 227 8.75 -13.87 8.50
C ARG A 227 10.15 -13.90 7.87
N VAL A 228 11.22 -13.84 8.67
CA VAL A 228 12.61 -13.97 8.20
C VAL A 228 12.81 -15.27 7.41
N LYS A 229 12.37 -16.40 7.97
CA LYS A 229 12.49 -17.70 7.31
C LYS A 229 11.87 -17.71 5.91
N ILE A 230 10.71 -17.08 5.75
CA ILE A 230 9.97 -17.06 4.48
C ILE A 230 10.56 -16.06 3.49
N MET A 231 10.99 -14.87 3.96
CA MET A 231 11.48 -13.83 3.06
C MET A 231 12.96 -13.98 2.70
N ARG A 232 13.78 -14.63 3.53
CA ARG A 232 15.23 -14.78 3.32
C ARG A 232 15.63 -15.30 1.93
N PRO A 233 14.96 -16.29 1.33
CA PRO A 233 15.28 -16.75 -0.03
C PRO A 233 15.11 -15.69 -1.12
N LEU A 234 14.36 -14.62 -0.84
CA LEU A 234 14.07 -13.54 -1.79
C LEU A 234 15.04 -12.35 -1.67
N LEU A 235 15.85 -12.31 -0.60
CA LEU A 235 16.70 -11.15 -0.29
C LEU A 235 17.95 -11.04 -1.17
N GLY A 236 18.24 -12.06 -1.97
CA GLY A 236 19.46 -12.16 -2.76
C GLY A 236 20.70 -12.43 -1.90
N GLU A 237 21.87 -12.19 -2.47
CA GLU A 237 23.14 -12.45 -1.78
C GLU A 237 23.30 -11.58 -0.53
N PRO A 238 23.80 -12.14 0.57
CA PRO A 238 24.15 -11.39 1.76
C PRO A 238 25.19 -10.31 1.49
N ASP A 239 25.06 -9.15 2.14
CA ASP A 239 26.02 -8.05 2.07
C ASP A 239 27.33 -8.39 2.82
N ARG A 240 27.21 -9.26 3.83
CA ARG A 240 28.31 -9.73 4.65
C ARG A 240 28.40 -11.24 4.53
N LYS A 241 29.55 -11.75 4.10
CA LYS A 241 29.84 -13.17 4.26
C LYS A 241 30.06 -13.43 5.75
N LEU A 242 29.24 -14.30 6.35
CA LEU A 242 29.52 -14.81 7.70
C LEU A 242 30.95 -15.41 7.67
N LYS A 243 31.81 -14.88 8.53
CA LYS A 243 33.15 -15.47 8.76
C LYS A 243 33.05 -16.67 9.66
#